data_e1c19d97b915030b4f6cf9b8fd25fd2a
#
_entry.id   e1c19d97b915030b4f6cf9b8fd25fd2a
#
_cell.length_a   1.000
_cell.length_b   1.000
_cell.length_c   1.000
_cell.angle_alpha   90.00
_cell.angle_beta   90.00
_cell.angle_gamma   90.00
#
_symmetry.space_group_name_H-M   'P 1'
#
loop_
_entity.id
_entity.type
_entity.pdbx_description
1 polymer ?
#
loop_
_entity_poly.entity_id
_entity_poly.type
_entity_poly.pdbx_seq_one_letter_code
_entity_poly.pdbx_strand_id
1 'polypeptide(L)' 'MEKYLLTAHDVLGEWEDIEKIIKNTNGCNLLRVSCDIMNSPNIRYGLYVYHFLIETTKETFHAIVDEVSKLPTFGERMA' A
#
# COMPACT_ATOMS: atom_id res chain seq x y z
N MET A 1 -11.82 -11.25 -12.98
CA MET A 1 -10.94 -10.44 -12.13
C MET A 1 -10.11 -11.32 -11.24
N GLU A 2 -8.91 -10.88 -10.96
CA GLU A 2 -7.97 -11.59 -10.12
C GLU A 2 -7.77 -10.83 -8.81
N LYS A 3 -7.28 -11.54 -7.80
CA LYS A 3 -6.97 -10.93 -6.52
C LYS A 3 -5.48 -10.69 -6.41
N TYR A 4 -5.11 -9.50 -5.98
CA TYR A 4 -3.72 -9.09 -5.81
C TYR A 4 -3.50 -8.58 -4.41
N LEU A 5 -2.30 -8.77 -3.90
CA LEU A 5 -1.91 -8.26 -2.60
C LEU A 5 -0.89 -7.14 -2.80
N LEU A 6 -1.27 -5.94 -2.42
CA LEU A 6 -0.36 -4.80 -2.43
C LEU A 6 0.17 -4.62 -1.01
N THR A 7 1.48 -4.71 -0.86
CA THR A 7 2.13 -4.56 0.43
C THR A 7 2.90 -3.23 0.45
N ALA A 8 2.64 -2.43 1.46
CA ALA A 8 3.28 -1.13 1.61
C ALA A 8 3.87 -0.99 3.00
N HIS A 9 5.08 -0.48 3.06
CA HIS A 9 5.77 -0.19 4.31
C HIS A 9 5.59 1.29 4.64
N ASP A 10 5.04 1.56 5.81
CA ASP A 10 4.72 2.93 6.18
C ASP A 10 5.02 3.15 7.67
N VAL A 11 5.92 4.06 7.95
CA VAL A 11 6.31 4.39 9.32
C VAL A 11 5.34 5.38 9.96
N LEU A 12 4.68 6.21 9.16
CA LEU A 12 3.91 7.34 9.65
C LEU A 12 2.39 7.20 9.53
N GLY A 13 1.92 6.04 9.11
CA GLY A 13 0.49 5.82 9.00
C GLY A 13 -0.16 6.48 7.79
N GLU A 14 0.56 6.60 6.70
CA GLU A 14 0.05 7.23 5.48
C GLU A 14 -0.69 6.25 4.56
N TRP A 15 -1.05 5.11 5.10
CA TRP A 15 -1.81 4.11 4.37
C TRP A 15 -3.13 4.65 3.82
N GLU A 16 -3.66 5.71 4.42
CA GLU A 16 -4.91 6.31 3.98
C GLU A 16 -4.82 6.85 2.55
N ASP A 17 -3.66 7.35 2.16
CA ASP A 17 -3.45 7.84 0.80
C ASP A 17 -3.50 6.69 -0.20
N ILE A 18 -2.93 5.55 0.19
CA ILE A 18 -2.98 4.34 -0.65
C ILE A 18 -4.42 3.86 -0.79
N GLU A 19 -5.15 3.83 0.32
CA GLU A 19 -6.54 3.43 0.31
C GLU A 19 -7.37 4.32 -0.61
N LYS A 20 -7.13 5.63 -0.58
CA LYS A 20 -7.83 6.57 -1.47
C LYS A 20 -7.55 6.29 -2.93
N ILE A 21 -6.29 6.01 -3.27
CA ILE A 21 -5.93 5.69 -4.65
C ILE A 21 -6.70 4.45 -5.11
N ILE A 22 -6.75 3.42 -4.29
CA ILE A 22 -7.46 2.19 -4.63
C ILE A 22 -8.95 2.45 -4.81
N LYS A 23 -9.56 3.16 -3.86
CA LYS A 23 -11.00 3.43 -3.89
C LYS A 23 -11.41 4.35 -5.03
N ASN A 24 -10.52 5.22 -5.48
CA ASN A 24 -10.80 6.13 -6.58
C ASN A 24 -10.50 5.53 -7.95
N THR A 25 -9.98 4.32 -7.98
CA THR A 25 -9.69 3.64 -9.24
C THR A 25 -10.89 2.82 -9.69
N ASN A 26 -11.38 3.08 -10.89
CA ASN A 26 -12.50 2.33 -11.46
C ASN A 26 -12.09 0.90 -11.78
N GLY A 27 -13.01 -0.04 -11.58
CA GLY A 27 -12.74 -1.43 -11.87
C GLY A 27 -11.89 -2.14 -10.83
N CYS A 28 -11.85 -1.59 -9.63
CA CYS A 28 -11.05 -2.10 -8.54
C CYS A 28 -11.88 -2.20 -7.27
N ASN A 29 -11.84 -3.33 -6.60
CA ASN A 29 -12.51 -3.54 -5.32
C ASN A 29 -11.47 -3.80 -4.24
N LEU A 30 -11.52 -2.99 -3.19
CA LEU A 30 -10.68 -3.22 -2.01
C LEU A 30 -11.41 -4.19 -1.10
N LEU A 31 -10.88 -5.40 -0.98
CA LEU A 31 -11.54 -6.47 -0.22
C LEU A 31 -11.14 -6.45 1.25
N ARG A 32 -9.89 -6.11 1.53
CA ARG A 32 -9.39 -6.19 2.89
C ARG A 32 -8.16 -5.31 3.06
N VAL A 33 -8.06 -4.70 4.22
CA VAL A 33 -6.84 -3.99 4.64
C VAL A 33 -6.40 -4.60 5.96
N SER A 34 -5.14 -4.97 6.07
CA SER A 34 -4.56 -5.43 7.31
C SER A 34 -3.24 -4.72 7.56
N CYS A 35 -2.84 -4.67 8.82
CA CYS A 35 -1.61 -4.00 9.23
C CYS A 35 -0.84 -4.89 10.18
N ASP A 36 0.43 -5.09 9.88
CA ASP A 36 1.35 -5.77 10.76
C ASP A 36 2.40 -4.78 11.25
N ILE A 37 2.84 -4.95 12.47
CA ILE A 37 3.90 -4.13 13.04
C ILE A 37 5.16 -4.98 13.09
N MET A 38 6.18 -4.53 12.37
CA MET A 38 7.47 -5.20 12.39
C MET A 38 8.38 -4.50 13.40
N ASN A 39 8.82 -5.23 14.40
CA ASN A 39 9.76 -4.73 15.38
C ASN A 39 11.14 -5.30 15.09
N SER A 40 12.12 -4.42 14.99
CA SER A 40 13.49 -4.82 14.81
C SER A 40 14.37 -4.13 15.85
N PRO A 41 15.38 -4.80 16.39
CA PRO A 41 16.31 -4.15 17.35
C PRO A 41 16.99 -2.93 16.76
N ASN A 42 17.09 -2.84 15.46
CA ASN A 42 17.74 -1.74 14.78
C ASN A 42 16.78 -0.61 14.40
N ILE A 43 15.50 -0.76 14.68
CA ILE A 43 14.48 0.24 14.36
C ILE A 43 13.91 0.75 15.69
N ARG A 44 14.10 2.04 15.94
CA ARG A 44 13.56 2.67 17.16
C ARG A 44 12.06 2.73 17.19
N TYR A 45 11.47 2.88 16.01
CA TYR A 45 10.03 2.98 15.84
C TYR A 45 9.56 1.74 15.14
N GLY A 46 8.42 1.23 15.50
CA GLY A 46 7.84 0.10 14.79
C GLY A 46 7.64 0.46 13.31
N LEU A 47 7.91 -0.48 12.45
CA LEU A 47 7.62 -0.33 11.03
C LEU A 47 6.26 -0.94 10.77
N TYR A 48 5.35 -0.13 10.24
CA TYR A 48 4.02 -0.61 9.87
C TYR A 48 4.05 -1.15 8.47
N VAL A 49 3.52 -2.36 8.30
CA VAL A 49 3.41 -3.00 7.00
C VAL A 49 1.93 -3.18 6.71
N TYR A 50 1.44 -2.55 5.66
CA TYR A 50 0.03 -2.61 5.28
C TYR A 50 -0.15 -3.54 4.10
N HIS A 51 -1.18 -4.36 4.18
CA HIS A 51 -1.53 -5.29 3.12
C HIS A 51 -2.92 -4.94 2.61
N PHE A 52 -3.01 -4.66 1.33
CA PHE A 52 -4.28 -4.35 0.67
C PHE A 52 -4.63 -5.48 -0.26
N LEU A 53 -5.69 -6.21 0.05
CA LEU A 53 -6.18 -7.26 -0.83
C LEU A 53 -7.16 -6.63 -1.82
N ILE A 54 -6.80 -6.67 -3.09
CA ILE A 54 -7.49 -5.96 -4.15
C ILE A 54 -7.98 -6.95 -5.20
N GLU A 55 -9.23 -6.80 -5.63
CA GLU A 55 -9.77 -7.57 -6.75
C GLU A 55 -9.89 -6.65 -7.95
N THR A 56 -9.16 -6.95 -9.01
CA THR A 56 -9.10 -6.12 -10.19
C THR A 56 -8.44 -6.87 -11.36
N THR A 57 -8.23 -6.18 -12.47
CA THR A 57 -7.47 -6.71 -13.59
C THR A 57 -5.98 -6.45 -13.39
N LYS A 58 -5.14 -7.19 -14.10
CA LYS A 58 -3.70 -7.04 -14.03
C LYS A 58 -3.26 -5.62 -14.40
N GLU A 59 -3.83 -5.08 -15.47
CA GLU A 59 -3.49 -3.73 -15.94
C GLU A 59 -3.86 -2.67 -14.91
N THR A 60 -5.03 -2.79 -14.32
CA THR A 60 -5.47 -1.85 -13.29
C THR A 60 -4.61 -1.95 -12.05
N PHE A 61 -4.22 -3.17 -11.66
CA PHE A 61 -3.32 -3.36 -10.53
C PHE A 61 -1.98 -2.68 -10.77
N HIS A 62 -1.41 -2.85 -11.97
CA HIS A 62 -0.15 -2.19 -12.33
C HIS A 62 -0.27 -0.68 -12.26
N ALA A 63 -1.40 -0.13 -12.70
CA ALA A 63 -1.65 1.31 -12.62
C ALA A 63 -1.70 1.79 -11.18
N ILE A 64 -2.33 1.02 -10.30
CA ILE A 64 -2.40 1.34 -8.88
C ILE A 64 -0.99 1.34 -8.26
N VAL A 65 -0.20 0.31 -8.53
CA VAL A 65 1.17 0.22 -8.03
C VAL A 65 2.00 1.42 -8.48
N ASP A 66 1.83 1.82 -9.75
CA ASP A 66 2.54 2.96 -10.29
C ASP A 66 2.15 4.26 -9.57
N GLU A 67 0.87 4.47 -9.32
CA GLU A 67 0.40 5.65 -8.58
C GLU A 67 0.88 5.64 -7.13
N VAL A 68 0.86 4.50 -6.48
CA VAL A 68 1.33 4.36 -5.10
C VAL A 68 2.81 4.69 -5.00
N SER A 69 3.61 4.24 -5.97
CA SER A 69 5.05 4.48 -5.97
C SER A 69 5.41 5.96 -6.19
N LYS A 70 4.48 6.76 -6.64
CA LYS A 70 4.69 8.21 -6.80
C LYS A 70 4.46 9.00 -5.52
N LEU A 71 3.94 8.37 -4.48
CA LEU A 71 3.71 9.05 -3.22
C LEU A 71 5.04 9.46 -2.59
N PRO A 72 5.14 10.69 -2.07
CA PRO A 72 6.42 11.19 -1.52
C PRO A 72 6.99 10.32 -0.42
N THR A 73 6.13 9.69 0.34
CA THR A 73 6.51 8.86 1.47
C THR A 73 7.37 7.67 1.09
N PHE A 74 7.22 7.17 -0.13
CA PHE A 74 8.04 6.04 -0.57
C PHE A 74 9.41 6.46 -1.07
N GLY A 75 9.51 7.66 -1.64
CA GLY A 75 10.77 8.15 -2.18
C GLY A 75 11.63 8.86 -1.14
N GLU A 76 11.05 9.78 -0.41
CA GLU A 76 11.78 10.62 0.52
C GLU A 76 12.28 9.86 1.74
N ARG A 77 11.58 8.82 2.11
CA ARG A 77 11.94 8.04 3.27
C ARG A 77 13.22 7.24 3.08
N MET A 78 13.57 6.99 1.85
CA MET A 78 14.78 6.27 1.51
C MET A 78 16.02 7.17 1.52
N ALA A 79 15.81 8.44 1.49
CA ALA A 79 16.90 9.40 1.59
C ALA A 79 17.23 9.71 3.06
#